data_74bf502d2f6efb5f0913b2c6171f7958
#
_entry.id   74bf502d2f6efb5f0913b2c6171f7958
#
_cell.length_a   1.000
_cell.length_b   1.000
_cell.length_c   1.000
_cell.angle_alpha   90.00
_cell.angle_beta   90.00
_cell.angle_gamma   90.00
#
_symmetry.space_group_name_H-M   'P 1'
#
loop_
_entity.id
_entity.type
_entity.pdbx_description
1 polymer ?
#
loop_
_entity_poly.entity_id
_entity_poly.type
_entity_poly.pdbx_seq_one_letter_code
_entity_poly.pdbx_strand_id
1 'polypeptide(L)'
;MINKQLITRRFSRAVESYNREAVVQKQIAYRMSDMLNHYLPRPCGRILEIGSGTGFLTRRLMETLHPEKLVLNDICQEMSTCFTDLLGSGRAIFLAGDAESLPFPKGQDLIVSCSALQWFVSPELFFERCNTLLKQKGYFAFTTFGRDNLKEVASVTGSGKTQVYLRLV
;
A
#
# COMPACT_ATOMS: atom_id res chain seq x y z
N MET A 1 -4.89 16.61 -12.88
CA MET A 1 -3.49 16.11 -12.76
C MET A 1 -3.22 15.81 -11.29
N ILE A 2 -2.69 14.64 -10.95
CA ILE A 2 -2.36 14.25 -9.56
C ILE A 2 -1.15 15.07 -9.11
N ASN A 3 -1.30 15.77 -7.98
CA ASN A 3 -0.21 16.55 -7.38
C ASN A 3 0.36 15.81 -6.16
N LYS A 4 1.44 15.05 -6.39
CA LYS A 4 2.09 14.22 -5.36
C LYS A 4 2.66 15.03 -4.19
N GLN A 5 3.17 16.25 -4.44
CA GLN A 5 3.67 17.13 -3.37
C GLN A 5 2.55 17.57 -2.42
N LEU A 6 1.37 17.88 -2.96
CA LEU A 6 0.21 18.22 -2.16
C LEU A 6 -0.28 17.02 -1.35
N ILE A 7 -0.24 15.82 -1.95
CA ILE A 7 -0.61 14.56 -1.30
C ILE A 7 0.32 14.31 -0.12
N THR A 8 1.64 14.33 -0.33
CA THR A 8 2.64 14.16 0.74
C THR A 8 2.40 15.13 1.89
N ARG A 9 2.24 16.44 1.58
CA ARG A 9 2.00 17.46 2.61
C ARG A 9 0.71 17.23 3.41
N ARG A 10 -0.34 16.70 2.79
CA ARG A 10 -1.60 16.39 3.50
C ARG A 10 -1.45 15.18 4.40
N PHE A 11 -0.82 14.12 3.93
CA PHE A 11 -0.62 12.92 4.73
C PHE A 11 0.36 13.12 5.88
N SER A 12 1.46 13.88 5.69
CA SER A 12 2.41 14.17 6.78
C SER A 12 1.75 14.92 7.94
N ARG A 13 0.79 15.81 7.65
CA ARG A 13 0.03 16.52 8.69
C ARG A 13 -1.02 15.67 9.38
N ALA A 14 -1.45 14.60 8.75
CA ALA A 14 -2.56 13.78 9.22
C ALA A 14 -2.10 12.52 9.97
N VAL A 15 -0.80 12.26 10.12
CA VAL A 15 -0.27 11.01 10.72
C VAL A 15 -0.94 10.66 12.04
N GLU A 16 -1.09 11.63 12.96
CA GLU A 16 -1.68 11.38 14.27
C GLU A 16 -3.21 11.19 14.23
N SER A 17 -3.91 11.96 13.40
CA SER A 17 -5.37 11.88 13.28
C SER A 17 -5.80 10.70 12.40
N TYR A 18 -4.98 10.30 11.44
CA TYR A 18 -5.29 9.25 10.48
C TYR A 18 -5.66 7.92 11.15
N ASN A 19 -4.91 7.52 12.17
CA ASN A 19 -5.18 6.27 12.90
C ASN A 19 -6.56 6.25 13.57
N ARG A 20 -7.07 7.41 13.94
CA ARG A 20 -8.36 7.59 14.61
C ARG A 20 -9.52 7.61 13.61
N GLU A 21 -9.30 8.23 12.46
CA GLU A 21 -10.36 8.57 11.50
C GLU A 21 -10.44 7.58 10.31
N ALA A 22 -9.36 6.86 10.01
CA ALA A 22 -9.28 5.96 8.85
C ALA A 22 -9.94 4.59 9.09
N VAL A 23 -11.18 4.58 9.59
CA VAL A 23 -11.93 3.33 9.92
C VAL A 23 -12.10 2.44 8.70
N VAL A 24 -12.46 3.02 7.55
CA VAL A 24 -12.69 2.29 6.30
C VAL A 24 -11.38 1.67 5.80
N GLN A 25 -10.29 2.44 5.81
CA GLN A 25 -8.98 1.96 5.37
C GLN A 25 -8.47 0.82 6.25
N LYS A 26 -8.72 0.88 7.55
CA LYS A 26 -8.42 -0.19 8.49
C LYS A 26 -9.19 -1.47 8.17
N GLN A 27 -10.49 -1.36 7.89
CA GLN A 27 -11.32 -2.51 7.50
C GLN A 27 -10.85 -3.11 6.16
N ILE A 28 -10.50 -2.28 5.18
CA ILE A 28 -9.96 -2.73 3.90
C ILE A 28 -8.64 -3.50 4.12
N ALA A 29 -7.73 -2.96 4.94
CA ALA A 29 -6.46 -3.60 5.25
C ALA A 29 -6.64 -4.97 5.91
N TYR A 30 -7.57 -5.09 6.86
CA TYR A 30 -7.89 -6.35 7.54
C TYR A 30 -8.45 -7.39 6.56
N ARG A 31 -9.45 -6.99 5.76
CA ARG A 31 -10.02 -7.88 4.74
C ARG A 31 -8.99 -8.32 3.70
N MET A 32 -8.13 -7.41 3.27
CA MET A 32 -7.02 -7.73 2.37
C MET A 32 -6.08 -8.76 3.00
N SER A 33 -5.68 -8.56 4.26
CA SER A 33 -4.82 -9.50 4.99
C SER A 33 -5.45 -10.89 5.08
N ASP A 34 -6.75 -10.98 5.37
CA ASP A 34 -7.46 -12.26 5.46
C ASP A 34 -7.48 -12.99 4.10
N MET A 35 -7.70 -12.26 3.01
CA MET A 35 -7.62 -12.80 1.64
C MET A 35 -6.21 -13.29 1.31
N LEU A 36 -5.18 -12.48 1.60
CA LEU A 36 -3.79 -12.88 1.38
C LEU A 36 -3.44 -14.14 2.17
N ASN A 37 -3.87 -14.22 3.42
CA ASN A 37 -3.65 -15.39 4.27
C ASN A 37 -4.33 -16.66 3.73
N HIS A 38 -5.46 -16.52 3.05
CA HIS A 38 -6.21 -17.62 2.46
C HIS A 38 -5.64 -18.09 1.12
N TYR A 39 -5.23 -17.16 0.25
CA TYR A 39 -4.88 -17.47 -1.15
C TYR A 39 -3.38 -17.60 -1.41
N LEU A 40 -2.52 -17.04 -0.57
CA LEU A 40 -1.08 -17.10 -0.82
C LEU A 40 -0.47 -18.42 -0.36
N PRO A 41 0.41 -19.02 -1.18
CA PRO A 41 1.21 -20.16 -0.74
C PRO A 41 2.20 -19.76 0.35
N ARG A 42 2.58 -20.74 1.16
CA ARG A 42 3.57 -20.53 2.22
C ARG A 42 4.89 -21.24 1.89
N PRO A 43 6.03 -20.71 2.26
CA PRO A 43 6.25 -19.42 2.94
C PRO A 43 6.17 -18.21 1.99
N CYS A 44 5.83 -17.02 2.52
CA CYS A 44 5.87 -15.74 1.84
C CYS A 44 6.92 -14.86 2.56
N GLY A 45 8.20 -15.11 2.25
CA GLY A 45 9.31 -14.58 3.04
C GLY A 45 9.69 -13.14 2.73
N ARG A 46 9.52 -12.69 1.47
CA ARG A 46 9.95 -11.36 1.01
C ARG A 46 8.75 -10.56 0.50
N ILE A 47 8.39 -9.54 1.24
CA ILE A 47 7.23 -8.69 0.93
C ILE A 47 7.67 -7.25 0.69
N LEU A 48 7.13 -6.64 -0.37
CA LEU A 48 7.21 -5.21 -0.64
C LEU A 48 5.81 -4.61 -0.47
N GLU A 49 5.65 -3.73 0.51
CA GLU A 49 4.41 -2.98 0.73
C GLU A 49 4.56 -1.56 0.18
N ILE A 50 3.66 -1.17 -0.72
CA ILE A 50 3.61 0.13 -1.37
C ILE A 50 2.51 0.99 -0.73
N GLY A 51 2.87 2.18 -0.24
CA GLY A 51 1.97 3.05 0.47
C GLY A 51 1.60 2.49 1.84
N SER A 52 2.61 2.17 2.67
CA SER A 52 2.43 1.54 3.98
C SER A 52 1.61 2.39 4.97
N GLY A 53 1.59 3.73 4.77
CA GLY A 53 0.88 4.65 5.63
C GLY A 53 1.28 4.49 7.10
N THR A 54 0.29 4.44 7.99
CA THR A 54 0.51 4.24 9.42
C THR A 54 0.61 2.76 9.85
N GLY A 55 0.55 1.81 8.88
CA GLY A 55 0.87 0.41 9.11
C GLY A 55 -0.30 -0.53 9.40
N PHE A 56 -1.53 -0.19 9.04
CA PHE A 56 -2.68 -1.09 9.26
C PHE A 56 -2.49 -2.46 8.58
N LEU A 57 -2.09 -2.46 7.31
CA LEU A 57 -1.79 -3.70 6.60
C LEU A 57 -0.48 -4.31 7.07
N THR A 58 0.57 -3.48 7.25
CA THR A 58 1.90 -3.91 7.72
C THR A 58 1.81 -4.80 8.96
N ARG A 59 1.09 -4.35 9.99
CA ARG A 59 0.93 -5.10 11.24
C ARG A 59 0.25 -6.45 11.02
N ARG A 60 -0.78 -6.47 10.18
CA ARG A 60 -1.48 -7.72 9.83
C ARG A 60 -0.58 -8.68 9.04
N LEU A 61 0.22 -8.19 8.08
CA LEU A 61 1.18 -9.03 7.35
C LEU A 61 2.21 -9.67 8.28
N MET A 62 2.72 -8.90 9.25
CA MET A 62 3.64 -9.41 10.26
C MET A 62 3.01 -10.51 11.13
N GLU A 63 1.74 -10.36 11.52
CA GLU A 63 0.99 -11.31 12.33
C GLU A 63 0.59 -12.59 11.58
N THR A 64 0.25 -12.47 10.28
CA THR A 64 -0.37 -13.57 9.52
C THR A 64 0.58 -14.28 8.57
N LEU A 65 1.49 -13.56 7.92
CA LEU A 65 2.43 -14.11 6.94
C LEU A 65 3.84 -14.34 7.49
N HIS A 66 4.20 -13.69 8.60
CA HIS A 66 5.51 -13.80 9.25
C HIS A 66 6.69 -13.61 8.26
N PRO A 67 6.77 -12.52 7.49
CA PRO A 67 7.81 -12.35 6.49
C PRO A 67 9.21 -12.31 7.14
N GLU A 68 10.19 -12.87 6.43
CA GLU A 68 11.61 -12.78 6.80
C GLU A 68 12.17 -11.39 6.56
N LYS A 69 11.74 -10.78 5.45
CA LYS A 69 12.14 -9.42 5.02
C LYS A 69 10.94 -8.65 4.52
N LEU A 70 10.72 -7.49 5.10
CA LEU A 70 9.66 -6.57 4.71
C LEU A 70 10.26 -5.25 4.23
N VAL A 71 9.93 -4.87 3.01
CA VAL A 71 10.26 -3.54 2.47
C VAL A 71 8.99 -2.71 2.53
N LEU A 72 9.03 -1.63 3.30
CA LEU A 72 7.96 -0.67 3.43
C LEU A 72 8.27 0.55 2.57
N ASN A 73 7.33 0.97 1.77
CA ASN A 73 7.44 2.21 1.01
C ASN A 73 6.27 3.14 1.34
N ASP A 74 6.58 4.40 1.50
CA ASP A 74 5.59 5.48 1.47
C ASP A 74 6.22 6.74 0.87
N ILE A 75 5.41 7.56 0.23
CA ILE A 75 5.86 8.85 -0.30
C ILE A 75 6.17 9.84 0.83
N CYS A 76 5.56 9.63 2.00
CA CYS A 76 5.69 10.46 3.19
C CYS A 76 6.74 9.85 4.14
N GLN A 77 7.91 10.50 4.26
CA GLN A 77 9.00 10.05 5.13
C GLN A 77 8.57 9.92 6.59
N GLU A 78 7.67 10.77 7.06
CA GLU A 78 7.19 10.80 8.43
C GLU A 78 6.50 9.50 8.84
N MET A 79 5.94 8.75 7.87
CA MET A 79 5.34 7.43 8.14
C MET A 79 6.34 6.43 8.74
N SER A 80 7.65 6.60 8.51
CA SER A 80 8.67 5.72 9.09
C SER A 80 8.62 5.67 10.62
N THR A 81 8.17 6.74 11.27
CA THR A 81 8.03 6.80 12.73
C THR A 81 7.03 5.79 13.29
N CYS A 82 6.08 5.33 12.46
CA CYS A 82 5.09 4.30 12.83
C CYS A 82 5.70 2.89 12.91
N PHE A 83 6.96 2.70 12.48
CA PHE A 83 7.61 1.40 12.30
C PHE A 83 8.92 1.24 13.07
N THR A 84 9.20 2.08 14.04
CA THR A 84 10.48 2.09 14.77
C THR A 84 10.83 0.73 15.38
N ASP A 85 9.86 -0.01 15.87
CA ASP A 85 9.99 -1.36 16.40
C ASP A 85 10.40 -2.39 15.34
N LEU A 86 9.82 -2.32 14.14
CA LEU A 86 10.14 -3.21 13.02
C LEU A 86 11.50 -2.88 12.39
N LEU A 87 11.79 -1.59 12.24
CA LEU A 87 13.07 -1.11 11.68
C LEU A 87 14.23 -1.45 12.60
N GLY A 88 14.06 -1.26 13.90
CA GLY A 88 15.09 -1.59 14.92
C GLY A 88 15.41 -3.08 15.01
N SER A 89 14.49 -3.95 14.64
CA SER A 89 14.70 -5.41 14.62
C SER A 89 15.48 -5.92 13.41
N GLY A 90 15.71 -5.09 12.40
CA GLY A 90 16.34 -5.48 11.12
C GLY A 90 15.46 -6.34 10.20
N ARG A 91 14.20 -6.61 10.58
CA ARG A 91 13.25 -7.39 9.77
C ARG A 91 12.55 -6.56 8.71
N ALA A 92 12.52 -5.25 8.88
CA ALA A 92 11.94 -4.32 7.93
C ALA A 92 12.92 -3.22 7.55
N ILE A 93 12.79 -2.68 6.35
CA ILE A 93 13.42 -1.44 5.91
C ILE A 93 12.33 -0.50 5.39
N PHE A 94 12.52 0.80 5.57
CA PHE A 94 11.61 1.82 5.06
C PHE A 94 12.29 2.62 3.95
N LEU A 95 11.65 2.71 2.80
CA LEU A 95 12.11 3.44 1.63
C LEU A 95 11.12 4.59 1.35
N ALA A 96 11.47 5.79 1.78
CA ALA A 96 10.67 6.96 1.50
C ALA A 96 10.82 7.42 0.05
N GLY A 97 9.72 7.73 -0.59
CA GLY A 97 9.71 8.29 -1.93
C GLY A 97 8.60 7.74 -2.81
N ASP A 98 8.55 8.30 -4.03
CA ASP A 98 7.56 7.95 -5.03
C ASP A 98 7.80 6.53 -5.57
N ALA A 99 6.87 5.63 -5.30
CA ALA A 99 6.95 4.25 -5.76
C ALA A 99 7.03 4.11 -7.29
N GLU A 100 6.56 5.07 -8.05
CA GLU A 100 6.65 5.04 -9.52
C GLU A 100 8.08 5.22 -10.03
N SER A 101 8.98 5.81 -9.25
CA SER A 101 10.38 6.07 -9.64
C SER A 101 11.43 5.43 -8.74
N LEU A 102 11.09 5.17 -7.48
CA LEU A 102 12.04 4.67 -6.47
C LEU A 102 12.52 3.25 -6.81
N PRO A 103 13.83 2.95 -6.78
CA PRO A 103 14.31 1.59 -7.00
C PRO A 103 13.95 0.66 -5.83
N PHE A 104 13.42 -0.52 -6.14
CA PHE A 104 13.10 -1.56 -5.17
C PHE A 104 13.92 -2.83 -5.39
N PRO A 105 14.20 -3.60 -4.33
CA PRO A 105 14.89 -4.88 -4.46
C PRO A 105 14.01 -5.88 -5.20
N LYS A 106 14.62 -6.65 -6.09
CA LYS A 106 13.97 -7.75 -6.83
C LYS A 106 13.80 -9.00 -5.97
N GLY A 107 13.07 -9.95 -6.50
CA GLY A 107 12.87 -11.26 -5.88
C GLY A 107 11.86 -11.24 -4.75
N GLN A 108 10.78 -10.46 -4.90
CA GLN A 108 9.68 -10.43 -3.96
C GLN A 108 8.74 -11.62 -4.14
N ASP A 109 8.30 -12.22 -3.06
CA ASP A 109 7.23 -13.24 -3.07
C ASP A 109 5.87 -12.56 -3.22
N LEU A 110 5.73 -11.38 -2.60
CA LEU A 110 4.53 -10.56 -2.64
C LEU A 110 4.90 -9.09 -2.80
N ILE A 111 4.23 -8.43 -3.73
CA ILE A 111 4.11 -6.98 -3.74
C ILE A 111 2.66 -6.66 -3.35
N VAL A 112 2.47 -5.76 -2.40
CA VAL A 112 1.14 -5.44 -1.88
C VAL A 112 0.94 -3.93 -1.77
N SER A 113 -0.27 -3.45 -2.09
CA SER A 113 -0.64 -2.04 -1.94
C SER A 113 -2.08 -1.91 -1.47
N CYS A 114 -2.29 -1.27 -0.34
CA CYS A 114 -3.62 -1.06 0.23
C CYS A 114 -4.02 0.42 0.13
N SER A 115 -4.97 0.72 -0.76
CA SER A 115 -5.53 2.07 -0.92
C SER A 115 -4.50 3.16 -1.22
N ALA A 116 -3.46 2.85 -2.02
CA ALA A 116 -2.45 3.83 -2.44
C ALA A 116 -2.40 4.06 -3.96
N LEU A 117 -2.74 3.08 -4.78
CA LEU A 117 -2.59 3.15 -6.24
C LEU A 117 -3.44 4.24 -6.92
N GLN A 118 -4.51 4.72 -6.30
CA GLN A 118 -5.31 5.84 -6.80
C GLN A 118 -4.53 7.16 -6.89
N TRP A 119 -3.38 7.24 -6.26
CA TRP A 119 -2.48 8.40 -6.26
C TRP A 119 -1.37 8.31 -7.30
N PHE A 120 -1.35 7.24 -8.10
CA PHE A 120 -0.34 7.04 -9.14
C PHE A 120 -0.70 7.81 -10.40
N VAL A 121 0.32 8.29 -11.09
CA VAL A 121 0.20 9.02 -12.38
C VAL A 121 0.11 8.01 -13.52
N SER A 122 0.89 6.95 -13.46
CA SER A 122 0.99 5.91 -14.49
C SER A 122 0.97 4.51 -13.85
N PRO A 123 -0.18 4.09 -13.28
CA PRO A 123 -0.29 2.81 -12.60
C PRO A 123 0.05 1.61 -13.50
N GLU A 124 -0.21 1.71 -14.82
CA GLU A 124 0.10 0.67 -15.79
C GLU A 124 1.61 0.40 -15.86
N LEU A 125 2.44 1.45 -15.93
CA LEU A 125 3.90 1.32 -15.92
C LEU A 125 4.40 0.74 -14.60
N PHE A 126 3.74 1.08 -13.51
CA PHE A 126 4.06 0.48 -12.21
C PHE A 126 3.72 -1.01 -12.17
N PHE A 127 2.63 -1.45 -12.79
CA PHE A 127 2.27 -2.87 -12.88
C PHE A 127 3.30 -3.66 -13.69
N GLU A 128 3.76 -3.14 -14.83
CA GLU A 128 4.84 -3.74 -15.61
C GLU A 128 6.11 -3.86 -14.76
N ARG A 129 6.43 -2.83 -14.00
CA ARG A 129 7.57 -2.83 -13.09
C ARG A 129 7.42 -3.87 -11.99
N CYS A 130 6.24 -4.01 -11.37
CA CYS A 130 5.98 -5.05 -10.37
C CYS A 130 6.33 -6.44 -10.90
N ASN A 131 6.00 -6.74 -12.16
CA ASN A 131 6.36 -8.01 -12.79
C ASN A 131 7.88 -8.26 -12.81
N THR A 132 8.70 -7.21 -12.96
CA THR A 132 10.18 -7.32 -12.93
C THR A 132 10.75 -7.47 -11.52
N LEU A 133 10.00 -7.07 -10.50
CA LEU A 133 10.41 -7.13 -9.09
C LEU A 133 10.00 -8.43 -8.42
N LEU A 134 8.97 -9.08 -8.91
CA LEU A 134 8.47 -10.36 -8.40
C LEU A 134 9.41 -11.52 -8.75
N LYS A 135 9.41 -12.54 -7.93
CA LYS A 135 9.91 -13.86 -8.29
C LYS A 135 8.99 -14.52 -9.32
N GLN A 136 9.50 -15.53 -10.00
CA GLN A 136 8.62 -16.44 -10.74
C GLN A 136 7.57 -17.02 -9.78
N LYS A 137 6.28 -16.90 -10.15
CA LYS A 137 5.13 -17.24 -9.31
C LYS A 137 4.96 -16.35 -8.06
N GLY A 138 5.54 -15.14 -8.04
CA GLY A 138 5.25 -14.13 -7.05
C GLY A 138 3.89 -13.48 -7.31
N TYR A 139 3.34 -12.84 -6.30
CA TYR A 139 1.99 -12.26 -6.33
C TYR A 139 2.04 -10.74 -6.23
N PHE A 140 1.19 -10.07 -7.01
CA PHE A 140 0.89 -8.67 -6.81
C PHE A 140 -0.58 -8.54 -6.38
N ALA A 141 -0.80 -8.01 -5.20
CA ALA A 141 -2.13 -7.79 -4.64
C ALA A 141 -2.33 -6.32 -4.29
N PHE A 142 -3.49 -5.77 -4.64
CA PHE A 142 -3.78 -4.38 -4.29
C PHE A 142 -5.27 -4.14 -4.07
N THR A 143 -5.55 -3.10 -3.31
CA THR A 143 -6.87 -2.50 -3.21
C THR A 143 -6.81 -1.06 -3.68
N THR A 144 -7.87 -0.61 -4.29
CA THR A 144 -8.04 0.76 -4.74
C THR A 144 -9.52 1.11 -4.70
N PHE A 145 -9.94 2.36 -4.92
CA PHE A 145 -11.35 2.77 -4.81
C PHE A 145 -12.12 2.64 -6.13
N GLY A 146 -13.42 2.21 -6.19
CA GLY A 146 -14.26 1.98 -7.35
C GLY A 146 -14.85 3.23 -7.96
N ARG A 147 -15.38 3.03 -9.15
CA ARG A 147 -16.05 4.07 -9.92
C ARG A 147 -17.14 4.79 -9.11
N ASP A 148 -17.78 4.08 -8.18
CA ASP A 148 -18.87 4.57 -7.35
C ASP A 148 -18.43 5.10 -5.98
N ASN A 149 -17.11 5.21 -5.75
CA ASN A 149 -16.59 5.78 -4.51
C ASN A 149 -16.97 7.27 -4.41
N LEU A 150 -17.53 7.66 -3.26
CA LEU A 150 -18.03 9.01 -3.01
C LEU A 150 -19.14 9.45 -3.99
N LYS A 151 -19.93 8.51 -4.55
CA LYS A 151 -21.01 8.79 -5.48
C LYS A 151 -22.03 9.78 -4.89
N GLU A 152 -22.33 9.66 -3.61
CA GLU A 152 -23.22 10.55 -2.87
C GLU A 152 -22.65 11.97 -2.79
N VAL A 153 -21.35 12.09 -2.48
CA VAL A 153 -20.67 13.39 -2.46
C VAL A 153 -20.62 14.00 -3.86
N ALA A 154 -20.31 13.19 -4.86
CA ALA A 154 -20.29 13.62 -6.26
C ALA A 154 -21.66 14.13 -6.73
N SER A 155 -22.75 13.50 -6.30
CA SER A 155 -24.11 13.92 -6.65
C SER A 155 -24.50 15.27 -6.05
N VAL A 156 -23.94 15.61 -4.89
CA VAL A 156 -24.24 16.88 -4.18
C VAL A 156 -23.31 18.01 -4.65
N THR A 157 -22.04 17.71 -4.94
CA THR A 157 -21.04 18.73 -5.25
C THR A 157 -20.80 18.96 -6.73
N GLY A 158 -21.41 18.14 -7.61
CA GLY A 158 -21.17 18.18 -9.06
C GLY A 158 -19.74 17.82 -9.48
N SER A 159 -18.89 17.42 -8.52
CA SER A 159 -17.50 17.03 -8.74
C SER A 159 -17.33 15.55 -8.43
N GLY A 160 -17.06 14.73 -9.43
CA GLY A 160 -16.83 13.33 -9.14
C GLY A 160 -16.53 12.46 -10.36
N LYS A 161 -15.25 12.14 -10.51
CA LYS A 161 -14.82 10.91 -11.18
C LYS A 161 -13.69 10.34 -10.34
N THR A 162 -14.03 9.54 -9.35
CA THR A 162 -13.06 8.70 -8.66
C THR A 162 -13.27 7.28 -9.16
N GLN A 163 -12.32 6.76 -9.90
CA GLN A 163 -12.36 5.36 -10.36
C GLN A 163 -11.61 4.50 -9.35
N VAL A 164 -12.15 3.32 -9.11
CA VAL A 164 -11.57 2.32 -8.22
C VAL A 164 -11.79 0.93 -8.79
N TYR A 165 -10.74 0.17 -8.87
CA TYR A 165 -10.79 -1.23 -9.27
C TYR A 165 -10.21 -2.11 -8.17
N LEU A 166 -10.88 -3.22 -7.87
CA LEU A 166 -10.34 -4.35 -7.13
C LEU A 166 -10.07 -5.44 -8.18
N ARG A 167 -8.79 -5.74 -8.40
CA ARG A 167 -8.40 -6.83 -9.28
C ARG A 167 -7.28 -7.63 -8.62
N LEU A 168 -7.53 -8.91 -8.41
CA LEU A 168 -6.49 -9.90 -8.18
C LEU A 168 -5.97 -10.31 -9.57
N VAL A 169 -4.69 -10.18 -9.79
CA VAL A 169 -3.99 -10.64 -10.99
C VAL A 169 -3.11 -11.82 -10.61
#